data_d1e5914b5888407c7105cb7551340aae
#
_entry.id   d1e5914b5888407c7105cb7551340aae
#
_cell.length_a   1.000
_cell.length_b   1.000
_cell.length_c   1.000
_cell.angle_alpha   90.00
_cell.angle_beta   90.00
_cell.angle_gamma   90.00
#
_symmetry.space_group_name_H-M   'P 1'
#
loop_
_entity.id
_entity.type
_entity.pdbx_description
1 polymer ?
#
loop_
_entity_poly.entity_id
_entity_poly.type
_entity_poly.pdbx_seq_one_letter_code
_entity_poly.pdbx_strand_id
1 'polypeptide(L)'
;MTLWHKPVAALAIALAVVAAGCSDSGDGSSSTTTSESKEVVLVTHDSFAIPKQVKAAFEQESGLKLTILQGGDAGEMVNRALLTKGNPQGDVLFGIDNNLLSRALDEGLFEPYVAGFLEFVDAPYRIDPTHAVTPIDHGDVCLNVDRTWFASHGIAPPQTLADLTQPRYKDLLIVENPATSTPGLAFMLATIAKFGEDGWQDYWRRLRTNGVLAVDGWEEAYTTQFSGAGGSKGKRPIVVSYATSPAAEVIFAKTPPKTAPTAVVADSCFRQIELAGVLDGARNPHGARLFIDFMLSKRFQASMPESMFVLPVRYGTPLPEAFEKYAVSPPTPLELPAEEIGDNRDRWIDEWTQVVLR
;
A
#
# COMPACT_ATOMS: atom_id res chain seq x y z
N MET A 1 3.84 0.95 -66.69
CA MET A 1 3.96 -0.35 -67.35
C MET A 1 4.00 -1.38 -66.26
N THR A 2 3.06 -2.22 -65.97
CA THR A 2 1.91 -2.80 -66.67
C THR A 2 0.83 -3.14 -65.64
N LEU A 3 -0.38 -2.73 -65.96
CA LEU A 3 -1.65 -3.12 -65.33
C LEU A 3 -1.93 -4.63 -65.55
N TRP A 4 -2.54 -5.32 -64.61
CA TRP A 4 -3.47 -6.39 -64.97
C TRP A 4 -4.65 -6.52 -63.99
N HIS A 5 -5.79 -6.74 -64.60
CA HIS A 5 -7.15 -6.59 -64.14
C HIS A 5 -7.72 -7.86 -63.49
N LYS A 6 -8.85 -7.60 -62.81
CA LYS A 6 -9.84 -8.48 -62.16
C LYS A 6 -10.29 -9.72 -62.99
N PRO A 7 -11.06 -10.69 -62.40
CA PRO A 7 -12.52 -10.45 -62.43
C PRO A 7 -13.27 -10.81 -61.12
N VAL A 8 -14.44 -10.15 -61.05
CA VAL A 8 -15.60 -10.36 -60.17
C VAL A 8 -16.34 -11.63 -60.61
N ALA A 9 -16.82 -12.43 -59.68
CA ALA A 9 -17.88 -13.42 -59.87
C ALA A 9 -18.93 -13.27 -58.77
N ALA A 10 -20.07 -12.76 -59.22
CA ALA A 10 -21.34 -12.78 -58.45
C ALA A 10 -22.03 -14.12 -58.72
N LEU A 11 -22.61 -14.72 -57.67
CA LEU A 11 -23.65 -15.71 -57.87
C LEU A 11 -24.74 -15.60 -56.80
N ALA A 12 -25.96 -15.72 -57.29
CA ALA A 12 -27.21 -15.30 -56.72
C ALA A 12 -27.86 -16.30 -55.74
N ILE A 13 -28.61 -15.75 -54.85
CA ILE A 13 -29.95 -16.05 -54.31
C ILE A 13 -30.50 -17.48 -54.48
N ALA A 14 -30.87 -18.11 -53.39
CA ALA A 14 -32.04 -19.01 -53.32
C ALA A 14 -32.76 -18.81 -51.97
N LEU A 15 -33.92 -18.14 -52.00
CA LEU A 15 -34.95 -18.15 -50.96
C LEU A 15 -35.60 -19.53 -50.95
N ALA A 16 -35.74 -20.12 -49.74
CA ALA A 16 -36.73 -21.15 -49.44
C ALA A 16 -37.49 -20.74 -48.18
N VAL A 17 -38.70 -20.27 -48.38
CA VAL A 17 -39.72 -20.09 -47.32
C VAL A 17 -40.40 -21.43 -47.10
N VAL A 18 -40.41 -21.95 -45.88
CA VAL A 18 -41.40 -22.93 -45.41
C VAL A 18 -41.94 -22.42 -44.11
N ALA A 19 -43.25 -22.17 -44.11
CA ALA A 19 -44.05 -21.74 -42.99
C ALA A 19 -44.67 -22.93 -42.28
N ALA A 20 -44.99 -22.70 -41.01
CA ALA A 20 -46.00 -23.28 -40.16
C ALA A 20 -45.66 -24.48 -39.31
N GLY A 21 -45.80 -24.26 -38.02
CA GLY A 21 -45.95 -25.23 -36.92
C GLY A 21 -46.06 -24.53 -35.58
N CYS A 22 -47.31 -24.30 -35.16
CA CYS A 22 -47.68 -23.71 -33.86
C CYS A 22 -47.38 -24.57 -32.67
N SER A 23 -47.24 -23.86 -31.52
CA SER A 23 -47.52 -24.30 -30.13
C SER A 23 -46.49 -25.21 -29.43
N ASP A 24 -45.74 -24.61 -28.47
CA ASP A 24 -46.01 -24.95 -27.07
C ASP A 24 -45.40 -23.86 -26.14
N SER A 25 -46.19 -23.45 -25.16
CA SER A 25 -45.81 -22.50 -24.13
C SER A 25 -44.90 -23.17 -23.14
N GLY A 26 -43.61 -22.98 -23.26
CA GLY A 26 -42.62 -23.36 -22.27
C GLY A 26 -41.93 -22.09 -21.77
N ASP A 27 -42.30 -21.64 -20.57
CA ASP A 27 -41.67 -20.58 -19.81
C ASP A 27 -40.24 -21.01 -19.45
N GLY A 28 -39.33 -20.85 -20.41
CA GLY A 28 -37.91 -21.07 -20.26
C GLY A 28 -37.24 -19.84 -19.75
N SER A 29 -37.34 -19.61 -18.43
CA SER A 29 -36.42 -18.70 -17.73
C SER A 29 -35.01 -19.24 -17.98
N SER A 30 -34.33 -18.71 -19.00
CA SER A 30 -32.90 -18.91 -19.16
C SER A 30 -32.19 -18.16 -18.03
N SER A 31 -32.02 -18.83 -16.89
CA SER A 31 -31.03 -18.45 -15.91
C SER A 31 -29.68 -18.54 -16.60
N THR A 32 -29.18 -17.40 -17.05
CA THR A 32 -27.75 -17.23 -17.36
C THR A 32 -27.02 -17.49 -16.07
N THR A 33 -26.63 -18.74 -15.83
CA THR A 33 -25.62 -19.09 -14.83
C THR A 33 -24.34 -18.46 -15.35
N THR A 34 -24.06 -17.21 -14.95
CA THR A 34 -22.72 -16.66 -15.00
C THR A 34 -21.88 -17.59 -14.16
N SER A 35 -21.02 -18.40 -14.79
CA SER A 35 -20.08 -19.22 -14.06
C SER A 35 -19.22 -18.25 -13.23
N GLU A 36 -19.35 -18.29 -11.91
CA GLU A 36 -18.52 -17.50 -11.01
C GLU A 36 -17.04 -17.73 -11.37
N SER A 37 -16.29 -16.65 -11.45
CA SER A 37 -14.85 -16.71 -11.70
C SER A 37 -14.18 -17.60 -10.65
N LYS A 38 -13.34 -18.53 -11.08
CA LYS A 38 -12.51 -19.34 -10.19
C LYS A 38 -11.22 -18.64 -9.78
N GLU A 39 -11.12 -17.36 -10.03
CA GLU A 39 -9.95 -16.52 -9.76
C GLU A 39 -10.37 -15.28 -8.99
N VAL A 40 -9.53 -14.88 -8.02
CA VAL A 40 -9.58 -13.60 -7.34
C VAL A 40 -8.32 -12.82 -7.69
N VAL A 41 -8.47 -11.59 -8.15
CA VAL A 41 -7.36 -10.70 -8.48
C VAL A 41 -7.20 -9.67 -7.38
N LEU A 42 -6.06 -9.75 -6.67
CA LEU A 42 -5.62 -8.75 -5.71
C LEU A 42 -4.80 -7.68 -6.41
N VAL A 43 -5.24 -6.44 -6.38
CA VAL A 43 -4.44 -5.26 -6.74
C VAL A 43 -3.75 -4.76 -5.48
N THR A 44 -2.43 -4.59 -5.52
CA THR A 44 -1.66 -4.19 -4.34
C THR A 44 -0.37 -3.44 -4.75
N HIS A 45 0.31 -2.85 -3.77
CA HIS A 45 1.58 -2.16 -3.96
C HIS A 45 2.74 -3.15 -4.23
N ASP A 46 3.84 -2.64 -4.73
CA ASP A 46 4.99 -3.43 -5.18
C ASP A 46 5.76 -4.13 -4.05
N SER A 47 5.71 -3.58 -2.83
CA SER A 47 6.31 -4.20 -1.62
C SER A 47 5.46 -5.34 -1.03
N PHE A 48 4.26 -5.61 -1.55
CA PHE A 48 3.42 -6.69 -1.03
C PHE A 48 4.07 -8.06 -1.20
N ALA A 49 4.13 -8.79 -0.10
CA ALA A 49 4.63 -10.17 -0.07
C ALA A 49 3.72 -11.07 0.75
N ILE A 50 3.40 -12.24 0.21
CA ILE A 50 2.67 -13.30 0.89
C ILE A 50 3.46 -14.60 0.81
N PRO A 51 3.71 -15.31 1.93
CA PRO A 51 4.39 -16.60 1.89
C PRO A 51 3.63 -17.60 1.02
N LYS A 52 4.36 -18.41 0.23
CA LYS A 52 3.76 -19.39 -0.69
C LYS A 52 2.77 -20.32 0.00
N GLN A 53 3.08 -20.76 1.24
CA GLN A 53 2.21 -21.63 2.02
C GLN A 53 0.92 -20.93 2.48
N VAL A 54 0.96 -19.59 2.73
CA VAL A 54 -0.21 -18.80 3.11
C VAL A 54 -1.12 -18.60 1.89
N LYS A 55 -0.54 -18.27 0.73
CA LYS A 55 -1.27 -18.20 -0.53
C LYS A 55 -1.93 -19.53 -0.88
N ALA A 56 -1.18 -20.65 -0.81
CA ALA A 56 -1.70 -21.98 -1.10
C ALA A 56 -2.83 -22.40 -0.15
N ALA A 57 -2.78 -21.96 1.11
CA ALA A 57 -3.86 -22.22 2.07
C ALA A 57 -5.17 -21.52 1.65
N PHE A 58 -5.12 -20.25 1.25
CA PHE A 58 -6.28 -19.57 0.70
C PHE A 58 -6.86 -20.32 -0.51
N GLU A 59 -6.00 -20.67 -1.47
CA GLU A 59 -6.42 -21.37 -2.70
C GLU A 59 -7.04 -22.74 -2.41
N GLN A 60 -6.53 -23.44 -1.40
CA GLN A 60 -7.08 -24.73 -0.98
C GLN A 60 -8.41 -24.60 -0.21
N GLU A 61 -8.51 -23.62 0.69
CA GLU A 61 -9.69 -23.41 1.54
C GLU A 61 -10.88 -22.85 0.74
N SER A 62 -10.61 -21.95 -0.21
CA SER A 62 -11.63 -21.28 -1.03
C SER A 62 -11.96 -22.03 -2.33
N GLY A 63 -11.05 -22.85 -2.85
CA GLY A 63 -11.12 -23.41 -4.19
C GLY A 63 -10.88 -22.40 -5.31
N LEU A 64 -10.43 -21.19 -4.98
CA LEU A 64 -10.17 -20.08 -5.91
C LEU A 64 -8.67 -19.91 -6.09
N LYS A 65 -8.25 -19.51 -7.29
CA LYS A 65 -6.87 -19.10 -7.57
C LYS A 65 -6.68 -17.63 -7.17
N LEU A 66 -5.61 -17.31 -6.45
CA LEU A 66 -5.24 -15.92 -6.13
C LEU A 66 -4.19 -15.41 -7.13
N THR A 67 -4.56 -14.41 -7.90
CA THR A 67 -3.64 -13.66 -8.77
C THR A 67 -3.32 -12.32 -8.14
N ILE A 68 -2.02 -11.96 -8.09
CA ILE A 68 -1.54 -10.72 -7.48
C ILE A 68 -1.07 -9.80 -8.59
N LEU A 69 -1.65 -8.60 -8.65
CA LEU A 69 -1.32 -7.54 -9.58
C LEU A 69 -0.70 -6.38 -8.81
N GLN A 70 0.62 -6.23 -8.93
CA GLN A 70 1.35 -5.12 -8.31
C GLN A 70 1.24 -3.86 -9.16
N GLY A 71 0.91 -2.73 -8.53
CA GLY A 71 0.53 -1.48 -9.20
C GLY A 71 1.49 -0.30 -8.97
N GLY A 72 2.73 -0.53 -8.55
CA GLY A 72 3.66 0.51 -8.09
C GLY A 72 3.53 0.75 -6.59
N ASP A 73 4.04 1.86 -6.07
CA ASP A 73 3.83 2.22 -4.65
C ASP A 73 2.34 2.53 -4.40
N ALA A 74 1.92 2.47 -3.15
CA ALA A 74 0.51 2.49 -2.77
C ALA A 74 -0.25 3.74 -3.24
N GLY A 75 0.37 4.91 -3.22
CA GLY A 75 -0.24 6.15 -3.72
C GLY A 75 -0.50 6.11 -5.23
N GLU A 76 0.45 5.59 -6.02
CA GLU A 76 0.28 5.38 -7.46
C GLU A 76 -0.82 4.37 -7.76
N MET A 77 -0.83 3.25 -7.03
CA MET A 77 -1.82 2.20 -7.16
C MET A 77 -3.26 2.72 -6.91
N VAL A 78 -3.47 3.49 -5.82
CA VAL A 78 -4.78 4.07 -5.50
C VAL A 78 -5.22 5.06 -6.58
N ASN A 79 -4.33 5.93 -7.06
CA ASN A 79 -4.63 6.85 -8.15
C ASN A 79 -5.07 6.11 -9.41
N ARG A 80 -4.40 5.01 -9.75
CA ARG A 80 -4.76 4.15 -10.89
C ARG A 80 -6.11 3.47 -10.69
N ALA A 81 -6.41 2.98 -9.50
CA ALA A 81 -7.70 2.37 -9.17
C ALA A 81 -8.86 3.38 -9.33
N LEU A 82 -8.68 4.62 -8.88
CA LEU A 82 -9.66 5.69 -9.06
C LEU A 82 -9.90 6.01 -10.54
N LEU A 83 -8.86 6.05 -11.37
CA LEU A 83 -8.98 6.29 -12.82
C LEU A 83 -9.69 5.15 -13.56
N THR A 84 -9.69 3.94 -13.02
CA THR A 84 -10.32 2.76 -13.63
C THR A 84 -11.62 2.35 -12.93
N LYS A 85 -12.17 3.19 -12.05
CA LYS A 85 -13.45 2.97 -11.36
C LYS A 85 -14.55 2.56 -12.33
N GLY A 86 -15.37 1.58 -11.95
CA GLY A 86 -16.43 1.00 -12.80
C GLY A 86 -15.96 -0.07 -13.78
N ASN A 87 -14.64 -0.20 -14.01
CA ASN A 87 -14.02 -1.32 -14.71
C ASN A 87 -12.66 -1.64 -14.06
N PRO A 88 -12.67 -2.10 -12.82
CA PRO A 88 -11.47 -2.27 -12.02
C PRO A 88 -10.55 -3.35 -12.60
N GLN A 89 -9.24 -3.21 -12.33
CA GLN A 89 -8.22 -4.16 -12.77
C GLN A 89 -8.20 -5.45 -11.95
N GLY A 90 -8.88 -5.46 -10.79
CA GLY A 90 -8.98 -6.61 -9.90
C GLY A 90 -10.26 -6.64 -9.10
N ASP A 91 -10.31 -7.54 -8.13
CA ASP A 91 -11.47 -7.76 -7.27
C ASP A 91 -11.29 -7.16 -5.88
N VAL A 92 -10.05 -7.19 -5.37
CA VAL A 92 -9.65 -6.62 -4.09
C VAL A 92 -8.54 -5.62 -4.33
N LEU A 93 -8.59 -4.48 -3.63
CA LEU A 93 -7.46 -3.58 -3.50
C LEU A 93 -6.97 -3.62 -2.05
N PHE A 94 -5.65 -3.82 -1.85
CA PHE A 94 -4.98 -3.77 -0.57
C PHE A 94 -3.79 -2.82 -0.62
N GLY A 95 -3.59 -2.04 0.45
CA GLY A 95 -2.50 -1.08 0.60
C GLY A 95 -2.94 0.38 0.47
N ILE A 96 -4.27 0.64 0.41
CA ILE A 96 -4.77 1.98 0.74
C ILE A 96 -4.64 2.18 2.25
N ASP A 97 -4.31 3.38 2.69
CA ASP A 97 -4.15 3.68 4.10
C ASP A 97 -5.12 4.77 4.62
N ASN A 98 -5.06 5.01 5.93
CA ASN A 98 -5.89 6.04 6.59
C ASN A 98 -5.72 7.44 5.97
N ASN A 99 -4.61 7.76 5.31
CA ASN A 99 -4.33 9.07 4.73
C ASN A 99 -5.00 9.27 3.36
N LEU A 100 -5.33 8.18 2.67
CA LEU A 100 -6.02 8.16 1.39
C LEU A 100 -7.48 7.73 1.49
N LEU A 101 -7.92 7.27 2.67
CA LEU A 101 -9.24 6.65 2.88
C LEU A 101 -10.38 7.59 2.49
N SER A 102 -10.40 8.85 2.96
CA SER A 102 -11.47 9.81 2.67
C SER A 102 -11.72 9.93 1.16
N ARG A 103 -10.66 10.11 0.37
CA ARG A 103 -10.74 10.21 -1.08
C ARG A 103 -11.35 8.96 -1.73
N ALA A 104 -10.97 7.77 -1.28
CA ALA A 104 -11.49 6.54 -1.84
C ALA A 104 -12.97 6.32 -1.49
N LEU A 105 -13.41 6.75 -0.29
CA LEU A 105 -14.80 6.70 0.13
C LEU A 105 -15.65 7.71 -0.64
N ASP A 106 -15.22 8.95 -0.77
CA ASP A 106 -15.90 10.02 -1.49
C ASP A 106 -16.10 9.67 -2.96
N GLU A 107 -15.12 9.03 -3.55
CA GLU A 107 -15.18 8.53 -4.92
C GLU A 107 -15.95 7.22 -5.06
N GLY A 108 -16.38 6.57 -3.98
CA GLY A 108 -17.08 5.29 -4.00
C GLY A 108 -16.28 4.19 -4.69
N LEU A 109 -15.02 4.03 -4.32
CA LEU A 109 -14.11 3.05 -4.92
C LEU A 109 -14.45 1.61 -4.52
N PHE A 110 -15.12 1.41 -3.38
CA PHE A 110 -15.34 0.10 -2.77
C PHE A 110 -16.80 -0.23 -2.54
N GLU A 111 -17.13 -1.51 -2.63
CA GLU A 111 -18.40 -2.07 -2.16
C GLU A 111 -18.34 -2.29 -0.64
N PRO A 112 -19.34 -1.86 0.14
CA PRO A 112 -19.39 -2.16 1.58
C PRO A 112 -19.43 -3.66 1.86
N TYR A 113 -18.56 -4.09 2.79
CA TYR A 113 -18.51 -5.48 3.24
C TYR A 113 -18.04 -5.58 4.70
N VAL A 114 -18.86 -6.14 5.57
CA VAL A 114 -18.48 -6.44 6.96
C VAL A 114 -17.70 -7.75 6.97
N ALA A 115 -16.37 -7.66 7.16
CA ALA A 115 -15.50 -8.84 7.18
C ALA A 115 -15.82 -9.78 8.35
N GLY A 116 -15.77 -11.11 8.10
CA GLY A 116 -16.19 -12.14 9.04
C GLY A 116 -15.38 -12.25 10.33
N PHE A 117 -14.18 -11.65 10.38
CA PHE A 117 -13.31 -11.63 11.57
C PHE A 117 -13.03 -10.23 12.09
N LEU A 118 -13.82 -9.24 11.70
CA LEU A 118 -13.62 -7.84 12.08
C LEU A 118 -13.71 -7.63 13.60
N GLU A 119 -14.48 -8.45 14.33
CA GLU A 119 -14.57 -8.41 15.78
C GLU A 119 -13.24 -8.69 16.49
N PHE A 120 -12.30 -9.38 15.84
CA PHE A 120 -10.95 -9.65 16.36
C PHE A 120 -9.93 -8.56 16.04
N VAL A 121 -10.31 -7.50 15.35
CA VAL A 121 -9.46 -6.34 15.10
C VAL A 121 -9.60 -5.36 16.26
N ASP A 122 -8.49 -4.83 16.78
CA ASP A 122 -8.52 -3.84 17.84
C ASP A 122 -9.28 -2.57 17.41
N ALA A 123 -10.11 -2.05 18.33
CA ALA A 123 -11.02 -0.95 18.04
C ALA A 123 -10.36 0.31 17.43
N PRO A 124 -9.14 0.72 17.84
CA PRO A 124 -8.47 1.89 17.24
C PRO A 124 -8.16 1.76 15.75
N TYR A 125 -8.09 0.53 15.21
CA TYR A 125 -7.82 0.30 13.78
C TYR A 125 -9.09 0.24 12.93
N ARG A 126 -10.28 0.09 13.53
CA ARG A 126 -11.57 0.07 12.82
C ARG A 126 -12.04 1.49 12.50
N ILE A 127 -11.35 2.14 11.57
CA ILE A 127 -11.50 3.57 11.27
C ILE A 127 -12.59 3.89 10.26
N ASP A 128 -13.16 2.88 9.58
CA ASP A 128 -14.27 3.07 8.63
C ASP A 128 -15.59 2.51 9.17
N PRO A 129 -16.52 3.35 9.62
CA PRO A 129 -17.82 2.91 10.10
C PRO A 129 -18.78 2.48 8.97
N THR A 130 -18.45 2.75 7.71
CA THR A 130 -19.26 2.35 6.54
C THR A 130 -18.98 0.94 6.07
N HIS A 131 -17.88 0.33 6.57
CA HIS A 131 -17.39 -0.99 6.16
C HIS A 131 -17.06 -1.10 4.67
N ALA A 132 -16.74 -0.01 4.01
CA ALA A 132 -16.23 -0.02 2.64
C ALA A 132 -14.82 -0.63 2.57
N VAL A 133 -14.05 -0.50 3.66
CA VAL A 133 -12.73 -1.11 3.80
C VAL A 133 -12.57 -1.83 5.13
N THR A 134 -11.62 -2.75 5.15
CA THR A 134 -11.24 -3.58 6.31
C THR A 134 -9.78 -3.33 6.65
N PRO A 135 -9.42 -3.01 7.91
CA PRO A 135 -8.03 -2.88 8.33
C PRO A 135 -7.34 -4.24 8.33
N ILE A 136 -6.13 -4.28 7.77
CA ILE A 136 -5.35 -5.53 7.62
C ILE A 136 -4.09 -5.51 8.45
N ASP A 137 -3.40 -4.38 8.48
CA ASP A 137 -2.20 -4.20 9.28
C ASP A 137 -2.01 -2.72 9.67
N HIS A 138 -1.01 -2.48 10.48
CA HIS A 138 -0.62 -1.13 10.86
C HIS A 138 0.89 -1.03 11.06
N GLY A 139 1.39 0.20 10.92
CA GLY A 139 2.76 0.57 11.23
C GLY A 139 2.85 2.04 11.58
N ASP A 140 3.98 2.45 12.14
CA ASP A 140 4.30 3.86 12.29
C ASP A 140 5.39 4.19 11.27
N VAL A 141 5.11 5.12 10.36
CA VAL A 141 6.10 5.62 9.41
C VAL A 141 7.01 6.58 10.15
N CYS A 142 8.30 6.29 10.16
CA CYS A 142 9.31 7.00 10.94
C CYS A 142 10.60 7.19 10.13
N LEU A 143 11.44 8.09 10.56
CA LEU A 143 12.83 8.11 10.10
C LEU A 143 13.60 6.94 10.70
N ASN A 144 14.34 6.25 9.85
CA ASN A 144 15.29 5.22 10.19
C ASN A 144 16.71 5.69 9.93
N VAL A 145 17.65 5.33 10.79
CA VAL A 145 19.06 5.72 10.71
C VAL A 145 19.97 4.50 10.70
N ASP A 146 21.01 4.52 9.88
CA ASP A 146 22.09 3.53 9.86
C ASP A 146 23.07 3.81 11.01
N ARG A 147 22.98 3.02 12.07
CA ARG A 147 23.81 3.17 13.27
C ARG A 147 25.30 2.97 12.98
N THR A 148 25.61 2.07 12.06
CA THR A 148 27.00 1.75 11.68
C THR A 148 27.62 2.92 10.94
N TRP A 149 26.90 3.52 10.01
CA TRP A 149 27.34 4.70 9.29
C TRP A 149 27.62 5.87 10.24
N PHE A 150 26.67 6.19 11.12
CA PHE A 150 26.83 7.29 12.08
C PHE A 150 28.02 7.07 13.03
N ALA A 151 28.16 5.85 13.55
CA ALA A 151 29.29 5.51 14.43
C ALA A 151 30.64 5.65 13.71
N SER A 152 30.74 5.20 12.46
CA SER A 152 31.98 5.24 11.67
C SER A 152 32.39 6.65 11.26
N HIS A 153 31.43 7.59 11.16
CA HIS A 153 31.69 8.98 10.79
C HIS A 153 31.81 9.93 12.01
N GLY A 154 31.61 9.40 13.23
CA GLY A 154 31.69 10.22 14.46
C GLY A 154 30.62 11.31 14.57
N ILE A 155 29.47 11.11 13.89
CA ILE A 155 28.33 12.05 13.87
C ILE A 155 27.21 11.43 14.72
N ALA A 156 26.64 12.18 15.65
CA ALA A 156 25.45 11.73 16.37
C ALA A 156 24.24 11.68 15.40
N PRO A 157 23.45 10.59 15.41
CA PRO A 157 22.22 10.54 14.61
C PRO A 157 21.21 11.60 15.07
N PRO A 158 20.32 12.08 14.19
CA PRO A 158 19.27 13.03 14.55
C PRO A 158 18.33 12.41 15.59
N GLN A 159 17.80 13.24 16.47
CA GLN A 159 16.84 12.83 17.51
C GLN A 159 15.45 13.41 17.25
N THR A 160 15.38 14.48 16.46
CA THR A 160 14.15 15.20 16.14
C THR A 160 14.08 15.55 14.65
N LEU A 161 12.86 15.82 14.17
CA LEU A 161 12.65 16.33 12.82
C LEU A 161 13.46 17.64 12.58
N ALA A 162 13.50 18.53 13.58
CA ALA A 162 14.22 19.79 13.46
C ALA A 162 15.73 19.62 13.23
N ASP A 163 16.34 18.56 13.76
CA ASP A 163 17.77 18.30 13.60
C ASP A 163 18.17 18.15 12.14
N LEU A 164 17.30 17.56 11.30
CA LEU A 164 17.59 17.27 9.89
C LEU A 164 17.94 18.50 9.06
N THR A 165 17.57 19.69 9.51
CA THR A 165 17.90 20.95 8.83
C THR A 165 19.31 21.48 9.16
N GLN A 166 20.02 20.81 10.08
CA GLN A 166 21.37 21.21 10.47
C GLN A 166 22.40 20.79 9.40
N PRO A 167 23.44 21.62 9.13
CA PRO A 167 24.43 21.34 8.09
C PRO A 167 25.16 19.98 8.24
N ARG A 168 25.26 19.45 9.46
CA ARG A 168 25.91 18.15 9.71
C ARG A 168 25.14 16.96 9.11
N TYR A 169 23.86 17.13 8.75
CA TYR A 169 23.02 16.12 8.10
C TYR A 169 22.83 16.40 6.60
N LYS A 170 23.64 17.28 6.02
CA LYS A 170 23.57 17.62 4.60
C LYS A 170 23.79 16.39 3.74
N ASP A 171 22.93 16.21 2.74
CA ASP A 171 22.94 15.11 1.77
C ASP A 171 22.75 13.70 2.39
N LEU A 172 22.19 13.57 3.61
CA LEU A 172 22.04 12.31 4.31
C LEU A 172 20.61 11.74 4.28
N LEU A 173 19.59 12.54 4.03
CA LEU A 173 18.19 12.15 4.11
C LEU A 173 17.64 11.68 2.76
N ILE A 174 16.85 10.60 2.78
CA ILE A 174 15.99 10.12 1.69
C ILE A 174 14.55 10.16 2.15
N VAL A 175 13.66 10.62 1.28
CA VAL A 175 12.22 10.62 1.47
C VAL A 175 11.54 10.14 0.20
N GLU A 176 10.32 9.66 0.32
CA GLU A 176 9.49 9.33 -0.82
C GLU A 176 8.61 10.52 -1.22
N ASN A 177 8.22 10.55 -2.47
CA ASN A 177 7.30 11.53 -3.03
C ASN A 177 5.88 11.27 -2.48
N PRO A 178 5.25 12.24 -1.77
CA PRO A 178 3.92 12.07 -1.19
C PRO A 178 2.80 11.89 -2.23
N ALA A 179 3.04 12.22 -3.49
CA ALA A 179 2.07 12.01 -4.56
C ALA A 179 1.98 10.55 -5.03
N THR A 180 3.04 9.77 -4.85
CA THR A 180 3.16 8.40 -5.35
C THR A 180 3.25 7.37 -4.25
N SER A 181 3.78 7.73 -3.07
CA SER A 181 4.09 6.84 -1.94
C SER A 181 3.29 7.20 -0.69
N THR A 182 2.65 6.21 -0.06
CA THR A 182 1.94 6.43 1.21
C THR A 182 2.89 6.66 2.40
N PRO A 183 4.06 5.99 2.54
CA PRO A 183 5.07 6.40 3.52
C PRO A 183 5.56 7.84 3.31
N GLY A 184 5.76 8.26 2.06
CA GLY A 184 6.11 9.66 1.75
C GLY A 184 5.02 10.65 2.15
N LEU A 185 3.75 10.30 1.90
CA LEU A 185 2.60 11.08 2.36
C LEU A 185 2.54 11.15 3.88
N ALA A 186 2.67 10.02 4.58
CA ALA A 186 2.66 9.97 6.03
C ALA A 186 3.78 10.82 6.65
N PHE A 187 4.98 10.81 6.06
CA PHE A 187 6.08 11.64 6.52
C PHE A 187 5.83 13.14 6.26
N MET A 188 5.27 13.52 5.12
CA MET A 188 4.85 14.90 4.86
C MET A 188 3.82 15.35 5.92
N LEU A 189 2.79 14.53 6.18
CA LEU A 189 1.78 14.80 7.20
C LEU A 189 2.38 14.90 8.61
N ALA A 190 3.37 14.06 8.95
CA ALA A 190 4.12 14.17 10.20
C ALA A 190 4.77 15.56 10.36
N THR A 191 5.32 16.11 9.27
CA THR A 191 5.91 17.45 9.31
C THR A 191 4.87 18.55 9.47
N ILE A 192 3.68 18.38 8.88
CA ILE A 192 2.56 19.30 9.06
C ILE A 192 2.05 19.25 10.50
N ALA A 193 1.83 18.06 11.04
CA ALA A 193 1.44 17.87 12.44
C ALA A 193 2.44 18.47 13.43
N LYS A 194 3.74 18.39 13.11
CA LYS A 194 4.83 18.88 13.98
C LYS A 194 5.04 20.39 13.93
N PHE A 195 4.99 20.98 12.74
CA PHE A 195 5.38 22.38 12.51
C PHE A 195 4.18 23.30 12.23
N GLY A 196 2.99 22.73 12.09
CA GLY A 196 1.76 23.45 11.75
C GLY A 196 1.72 23.96 10.31
N GLU A 197 0.55 24.46 9.90
CA GLU A 197 0.28 24.94 8.54
C GLU A 197 1.26 26.03 8.09
N ASP A 198 1.66 26.92 8.97
CA ASP A 198 2.55 28.04 8.65
C ASP A 198 4.04 27.66 8.62
N GLY A 199 4.43 26.51 9.20
CA GLY A 199 5.83 26.17 9.43
C GLY A 199 6.39 25.06 8.55
N TRP A 200 5.54 24.13 8.10
CA TRP A 200 5.99 22.92 7.42
C TRP A 200 6.68 23.17 6.07
N GLN A 201 6.21 24.14 5.29
CA GLN A 201 6.82 24.47 4.00
C GLN A 201 8.22 25.06 4.17
N ASP A 202 8.44 25.91 5.20
CA ASP A 202 9.77 26.43 5.50
C ASP A 202 10.73 25.33 5.96
N TYR A 203 10.22 24.38 6.74
CA TYR A 203 10.97 23.18 7.09
C TYR A 203 11.44 22.40 5.84
N TRP A 204 10.55 22.17 4.85
CA TRP A 204 10.91 21.48 3.60
C TRP A 204 11.85 22.30 2.71
N ARG A 205 11.76 23.63 2.67
CA ARG A 205 12.75 24.50 1.99
C ARG A 205 14.14 24.32 2.60
N ARG A 206 14.22 24.21 3.92
CA ARG A 206 15.48 23.93 4.63
C ARG A 206 15.99 22.52 4.36
N LEU A 207 15.14 21.49 4.32
CA LEU A 207 15.53 20.15 3.92
C LEU A 207 16.05 20.11 2.49
N ARG A 208 15.40 20.81 1.57
CA ARG A 208 15.88 20.93 0.18
C ARG A 208 17.27 21.58 0.13
N THR A 209 17.46 22.67 0.82
CA THR A 209 18.77 23.33 0.93
C THR A 209 19.83 22.41 1.55
N ASN A 210 19.41 21.53 2.46
CA ASN A 210 20.24 20.52 3.09
C ASN A 210 20.39 19.23 2.24
N GLY A 211 19.91 19.23 1.00
CA GLY A 211 20.16 18.18 0.01
C GLY A 211 19.35 16.89 0.25
N VAL A 212 18.09 17.02 0.71
CA VAL A 212 17.18 15.85 0.76
C VAL A 212 17.04 15.22 -0.62
N LEU A 213 17.09 13.90 -0.68
CA LEU A 213 16.78 13.12 -1.88
C LEU A 213 15.34 12.65 -1.81
N ALA A 214 14.54 13.05 -2.79
CA ALA A 214 13.19 12.52 -2.98
C ALA A 214 13.22 11.46 -4.11
N VAL A 215 12.58 10.31 -3.87
CA VAL A 215 12.40 9.21 -4.82
C VAL A 215 10.91 8.86 -4.92
N ASP A 216 10.51 8.07 -5.91
CA ASP A 216 9.10 7.87 -6.18
C ASP A 216 8.43 6.82 -5.27
N GLY A 217 9.19 5.92 -4.64
CA GLY A 217 8.63 4.87 -3.80
C GLY A 217 9.58 4.30 -2.75
N TRP A 218 8.99 3.59 -1.80
CA TRP A 218 9.68 3.01 -0.65
C TRP A 218 10.74 1.97 -1.04
N GLU A 219 10.46 1.13 -2.04
CA GLU A 219 11.42 0.13 -2.51
C GLU A 219 12.74 0.78 -2.95
N GLU A 220 12.67 1.87 -3.72
CA GLU A 220 13.87 2.60 -4.11
C GLU A 220 14.54 3.27 -2.91
N ALA A 221 13.78 3.95 -2.06
CA ALA A 221 14.29 4.65 -0.89
C ALA A 221 15.06 3.69 0.02
N TYR A 222 14.43 2.59 0.41
CA TYR A 222 14.93 1.68 1.42
C TYR A 222 15.97 0.69 0.85
N THR A 223 15.64 -0.01 -0.23
CA THR A 223 16.48 -1.12 -0.72
C THR A 223 17.66 -0.66 -1.56
N THR A 224 17.55 0.54 -2.19
CA THR A 224 18.57 1.03 -3.14
C THR A 224 19.39 2.18 -2.57
N GLN A 225 18.76 3.18 -1.96
CA GLN A 225 19.43 4.43 -1.57
C GLN A 225 19.90 4.44 -0.11
N PHE A 226 19.21 3.74 0.79
CA PHE A 226 19.55 3.67 2.21
C PHE A 226 20.73 2.76 2.48
N SER A 227 21.72 3.24 3.22
CA SER A 227 22.94 2.47 3.54
C SER A 227 22.72 1.40 4.60
N GLY A 228 21.68 1.53 5.44
CA GLY A 228 21.40 0.64 6.56
C GLY A 228 20.62 -0.62 6.19
N ALA A 229 20.05 -0.72 4.98
CA ALA A 229 19.33 -1.91 4.55
C ALA A 229 20.29 -3.05 4.18
N GLY A 230 19.92 -4.26 4.59
CA GLY A 230 20.73 -5.46 4.36
C GLY A 230 21.00 -5.73 2.89
N GLY A 231 22.28 -5.64 2.49
CA GLY A 231 22.70 -5.86 1.10
C GLY A 231 22.60 -4.65 0.18
N SER A 232 22.08 -3.52 0.64
CA SER A 232 22.05 -2.27 -0.09
C SER A 232 23.45 -1.75 -0.37
N LYS A 233 23.60 -1.01 -1.49
CA LYS A 233 24.79 -0.23 -1.83
C LYS A 233 24.51 1.27 -1.67
N GLY A 234 23.41 1.62 -1.03
CA GLY A 234 23.01 2.98 -0.74
C GLY A 234 24.05 3.75 0.06
N LYS A 235 24.04 5.07 -0.06
CA LYS A 235 25.05 5.93 0.56
C LYS A 235 24.46 6.88 1.60
N ARG A 236 23.14 6.96 1.69
CA ARG A 236 22.46 7.88 2.60
C ARG A 236 22.01 7.14 3.86
N PRO A 237 22.40 7.60 5.04
CA PRO A 237 22.17 6.87 6.29
C PRO A 237 20.86 7.23 7.00
N ILE A 238 19.98 8.04 6.39
CA ILE A 238 18.67 8.42 6.95
C ILE A 238 17.62 8.22 5.87
N VAL A 239 16.57 7.46 6.21
CA VAL A 239 15.46 7.15 5.28
C VAL A 239 14.12 7.23 6.01
N VAL A 240 13.07 7.62 5.30
CA VAL A 240 11.69 7.40 5.73
C VAL A 240 11.37 5.92 5.56
N SER A 241 10.88 5.27 6.60
CA SER A 241 10.49 3.87 6.61
C SER A 241 9.63 3.57 7.84
N TYR A 242 9.62 2.35 8.34
CA TYR A 242 8.73 1.94 9.42
C TYR A 242 9.46 1.79 10.77
N ALA A 243 8.72 1.95 11.85
CA ALA A 243 9.19 1.68 13.21
C ALA A 243 9.65 0.23 13.41
N THR A 244 9.20 -0.67 12.56
CA THR A 244 9.50 -2.11 12.52
C THR A 244 10.74 -2.45 11.70
N SER A 245 11.27 -1.55 10.88
CA SER A 245 12.44 -1.80 10.02
C SER A 245 13.67 -2.31 10.78
N PRO A 246 13.98 -1.86 12.02
CA PRO A 246 15.10 -2.45 12.77
C PRO A 246 14.94 -3.94 13.09
N ALA A 247 13.71 -4.43 13.29
CA ALA A 247 13.43 -5.85 13.47
C ALA A 247 13.65 -6.63 12.17
N ALA A 248 13.21 -6.09 11.03
CA ALA A 248 13.42 -6.67 9.71
C ALA A 248 14.92 -6.87 9.42
N GLU A 249 15.75 -5.86 9.67
CA GLU A 249 17.20 -5.95 9.45
C GLU A 249 17.88 -7.04 10.31
N VAL A 250 17.32 -7.36 11.47
CA VAL A 250 17.80 -8.47 12.31
C VAL A 250 17.38 -9.82 11.75
N ILE A 251 16.11 -9.95 11.29
CA ILE A 251 15.56 -11.20 10.77
C ILE A 251 16.27 -11.63 9.49
N PHE A 252 16.54 -10.68 8.58
CA PHE A 252 17.14 -10.97 7.27
C PHE A 252 18.67 -10.94 7.27
N ALA A 253 19.30 -10.60 8.39
CA ALA A 253 20.73 -10.67 8.50
C ALA A 253 21.23 -12.11 8.34
N LYS A 254 22.24 -12.35 7.50
CA LYS A 254 22.87 -13.67 7.34
C LYS A 254 23.34 -14.25 8.67
N THR A 255 23.77 -13.39 9.57
CA THR A 255 24.14 -13.72 10.95
C THR A 255 23.41 -12.69 11.84
N PRO A 256 22.47 -13.13 12.71
CA PRO A 256 21.72 -12.21 13.56
C PRO A 256 22.64 -11.33 14.40
N PRO A 257 22.56 -10.01 14.26
CA PRO A 257 23.39 -9.10 15.04
C PRO A 257 22.91 -9.03 16.50
N LYS A 258 23.82 -8.74 17.42
CA LYS A 258 23.46 -8.52 18.84
C LYS A 258 22.59 -7.29 19.07
N THR A 259 22.65 -6.34 18.16
CA THR A 259 21.89 -5.08 18.19
C THR A 259 21.43 -4.78 16.76
N ALA A 260 20.21 -4.29 16.59
CA ALA A 260 19.72 -3.90 15.27
C ALA A 260 20.67 -2.88 14.61
N PRO A 261 21.03 -3.08 13.32
CA PRO A 261 21.95 -2.19 12.61
C PRO A 261 21.35 -0.80 12.36
N THR A 262 20.05 -0.70 12.39
CA THR A 262 19.30 0.54 12.24
C THR A 262 18.61 0.96 13.54
N ALA A 263 18.15 2.20 13.60
CA ALA A 263 17.38 2.72 14.72
C ALA A 263 16.32 3.73 14.21
N VAL A 264 15.27 3.89 14.99
CA VAL A 264 14.15 4.79 14.71
C VAL A 264 14.35 6.13 15.41
N VAL A 265 13.99 7.22 14.73
CA VAL A 265 13.87 8.57 15.33
C VAL A 265 12.41 8.74 15.76
N ALA A 266 12.10 8.48 17.04
CA ALA A 266 10.73 8.40 17.53
C ALA A 266 9.91 9.70 17.39
N ASP A 267 10.57 10.88 17.38
CA ASP A 267 9.93 12.19 17.17
C ASP A 267 9.31 12.37 15.77
N SER A 268 9.64 11.50 14.83
CA SER A 268 9.22 11.59 13.43
C SER A 268 8.06 10.66 13.04
N CYS A 269 7.58 9.83 13.96
CA CYS A 269 6.66 8.75 13.64
C CYS A 269 5.22 9.22 13.45
N PHE A 270 4.57 8.75 12.37
CA PHE A 270 3.18 8.99 12.04
C PHE A 270 2.44 7.67 11.85
N ARG A 271 1.23 7.52 12.42
CA ARG A 271 0.46 6.28 12.35
C ARG A 271 -0.04 6.02 10.94
N GLN A 272 0.22 4.80 10.43
CA GLN A 272 -0.37 4.25 9.22
C GLN A 272 -1.18 2.99 9.54
N ILE A 273 -2.37 2.88 8.96
CA ILE A 273 -3.25 1.70 9.02
C ILE A 273 -3.56 1.34 7.58
N GLU A 274 -3.13 0.16 7.15
CA GLU A 274 -3.40 -0.32 5.80
C GLU A 274 -4.71 -1.11 5.74
N LEU A 275 -5.43 -0.90 4.66
CA LEU A 275 -6.80 -1.33 4.49
C LEU A 275 -6.95 -2.13 3.19
N ALA A 276 -7.89 -3.06 3.18
CA ALA A 276 -8.35 -3.76 1.99
C ALA A 276 -9.84 -3.54 1.76
N GLY A 277 -10.26 -3.46 0.50
CA GLY A 277 -11.67 -3.34 0.13
C GLY A 277 -12.01 -4.13 -1.13
N VAL A 278 -13.29 -4.50 -1.27
CA VAL A 278 -13.82 -5.05 -2.51
C VAL A 278 -13.99 -3.90 -3.50
N LEU A 279 -13.36 -3.98 -4.65
CA LEU A 279 -13.48 -2.91 -5.66
C LEU A 279 -14.91 -2.88 -6.24
N ASP A 280 -15.45 -1.68 -6.38
CA ASP A 280 -16.73 -1.47 -7.06
C ASP A 280 -16.63 -1.95 -8.51
N GLY A 281 -17.57 -2.82 -8.93
CA GLY A 281 -17.54 -3.48 -10.23
C GLY A 281 -16.59 -4.67 -10.32
N ALA A 282 -16.12 -5.24 -9.20
CA ALA A 282 -15.32 -6.47 -9.16
C ALA A 282 -15.97 -7.61 -9.95
N ARG A 283 -15.17 -8.38 -10.67
CA ARG A 283 -15.67 -9.53 -11.45
C ARG A 283 -16.02 -10.74 -10.58
N ASN A 284 -15.38 -10.86 -9.43
CA ASN A 284 -15.62 -11.90 -8.44
C ASN A 284 -15.77 -11.30 -7.02
N PRO A 285 -16.85 -10.54 -6.74
CA PRO A 285 -17.04 -9.92 -5.43
C PRO A 285 -17.18 -10.95 -4.30
N HIS A 286 -17.72 -12.15 -4.58
CA HIS A 286 -17.78 -13.22 -3.60
C HIS A 286 -16.38 -13.70 -3.20
N GLY A 287 -15.53 -14.00 -4.18
CA GLY A 287 -14.15 -14.38 -3.95
C GLY A 287 -13.33 -13.29 -3.26
N ALA A 288 -13.58 -12.03 -3.60
CA ALA A 288 -12.97 -10.87 -2.95
C ALA A 288 -13.27 -10.84 -1.44
N ARG A 289 -14.52 -11.04 -1.06
CA ARG A 289 -14.95 -11.10 0.36
C ARG A 289 -14.28 -12.27 1.09
N LEU A 290 -14.22 -13.44 0.49
CA LEU A 290 -13.50 -14.60 1.06
C LEU A 290 -12.01 -14.30 1.27
N PHE A 291 -11.39 -13.54 0.36
CA PHE A 291 -9.98 -13.18 0.51
C PHE A 291 -9.77 -12.14 1.62
N ILE A 292 -10.64 -11.15 1.75
CA ILE A 292 -10.59 -10.18 2.87
C ILE A 292 -10.77 -10.90 4.22
N ASP A 293 -11.71 -11.84 4.34
CA ASP A 293 -11.86 -12.66 5.55
C ASP A 293 -10.58 -13.47 5.85
N PHE A 294 -9.98 -14.05 4.80
CA PHE A 294 -8.73 -14.77 4.95
C PHE A 294 -7.58 -13.87 5.40
N MET A 295 -7.51 -12.61 4.93
CA MET A 295 -6.50 -11.64 5.38
C MET A 295 -6.62 -11.33 6.89
N LEU A 296 -7.82 -11.45 7.48
CA LEU A 296 -8.01 -11.35 8.94
C LEU A 296 -7.85 -12.68 9.68
N SER A 297 -7.58 -13.79 9.00
CA SER A 297 -7.35 -15.09 9.65
C SER A 297 -6.05 -15.06 10.48
N LYS A 298 -5.99 -15.92 11.52
CA LYS A 298 -4.77 -16.05 12.33
C LYS A 298 -3.53 -16.39 11.50
N ARG A 299 -3.71 -17.21 10.44
CA ARG A 299 -2.61 -17.65 9.56
C ARG A 299 -2.03 -16.48 8.77
N PHE A 300 -2.88 -15.68 8.13
CA PHE A 300 -2.43 -14.52 7.37
C PHE A 300 -1.81 -13.47 8.30
N GLN A 301 -2.50 -13.10 9.37
CA GLN A 301 -2.04 -12.09 10.33
C GLN A 301 -0.70 -12.46 10.98
N ALA A 302 -0.49 -13.74 11.33
CA ALA A 302 0.79 -14.21 11.87
C ALA A 302 1.95 -14.17 10.85
N SER A 303 1.66 -14.09 9.55
CA SER A 303 2.68 -13.97 8.52
C SER A 303 3.11 -12.53 8.22
N MET A 304 2.31 -11.53 8.62
CA MET A 304 2.54 -10.12 8.30
C MET A 304 3.90 -9.58 8.79
N PRO A 305 4.30 -9.83 10.04
CA PRO A 305 5.57 -9.29 10.54
C PRO A 305 6.79 -9.71 9.71
N GLU A 306 6.85 -10.97 9.27
CA GLU A 306 8.01 -11.50 8.54
C GLU A 306 7.91 -11.34 7.03
N SER A 307 6.73 -11.02 6.48
CA SER A 307 6.56 -10.85 5.04
C SER A 307 6.38 -9.40 4.61
N MET A 308 5.73 -8.57 5.43
CA MET A 308 5.42 -7.18 5.13
C MET A 308 6.13 -6.19 6.07
N PHE A 309 6.74 -6.68 7.15
CA PHE A 309 7.43 -5.88 8.18
C PHE A 309 6.54 -4.86 8.89
N VAL A 310 5.26 -5.13 8.95
CA VAL A 310 4.24 -4.34 9.64
C VAL A 310 3.61 -5.15 10.78
N LEU A 311 2.79 -4.52 11.60
CA LEU A 311 2.16 -5.14 12.75
C LEU A 311 0.74 -5.60 12.38
N PRO A 312 0.33 -6.81 12.83
CA PRO A 312 -1.01 -7.31 12.59
C PRO A 312 -2.06 -6.50 13.37
N VAL A 313 -3.24 -6.29 12.78
CA VAL A 313 -4.37 -5.63 13.47
C VAL A 313 -5.19 -6.57 14.33
N ARG A 314 -5.05 -7.89 14.13
CA ARG A 314 -5.77 -8.90 14.89
C ARG A 314 -5.14 -9.06 16.27
N TYR A 315 -5.91 -8.79 17.33
CA TYR A 315 -5.44 -8.95 18.71
C TYR A 315 -5.02 -10.39 19.01
N GLY A 316 -4.02 -10.54 19.86
CA GLY A 316 -3.49 -11.85 20.27
C GLY A 316 -2.72 -12.58 19.17
N THR A 317 -2.36 -11.91 18.08
CA THR A 317 -1.43 -12.46 17.09
C THR A 317 -0.01 -12.41 17.69
N PRO A 318 0.70 -13.56 17.80
CA PRO A 318 2.05 -13.58 18.33
C PRO A 318 3.02 -12.87 17.38
N LEU A 319 3.93 -12.08 17.92
CA LEU A 319 5.00 -11.45 17.17
C LEU A 319 6.27 -12.30 17.23
N PRO A 320 7.12 -12.28 16.17
CA PRO A 320 8.47 -12.83 16.24
C PRO A 320 9.31 -12.12 17.31
N GLU A 321 10.22 -12.84 18.00
CA GLU A 321 11.08 -12.29 19.04
C GLU A 321 11.83 -11.00 18.62
N ALA A 322 12.26 -10.95 17.36
CA ALA A 322 12.93 -9.76 16.83
C ALA A 322 11.99 -8.54 16.79
N PHE A 323 10.69 -8.72 16.54
CA PHE A 323 9.70 -7.64 16.58
C PHE A 323 9.46 -7.17 18.01
N GLU A 324 9.29 -8.09 18.97
CA GLU A 324 9.13 -7.74 20.38
C GLU A 324 10.32 -6.94 20.91
N LYS A 325 11.51 -7.24 20.41
CA LYS A 325 12.77 -6.64 20.91
C LYS A 325 13.17 -5.36 20.17
N TYR A 326 12.91 -5.25 18.87
CA TYR A 326 13.50 -4.20 18.02
C TYR A 326 12.47 -3.35 17.28
N ALA A 327 11.21 -3.78 17.16
CA ALA A 327 10.16 -2.92 16.63
C ALA A 327 9.84 -1.84 17.66
N VAL A 328 9.98 -0.58 17.24
CA VAL A 328 9.73 0.56 18.12
C VAL A 328 8.32 1.07 17.82
N SER A 329 7.40 0.94 18.79
CA SER A 329 6.10 1.61 18.71
C SER A 329 6.18 2.87 19.59
N PRO A 330 6.18 4.07 18.99
CA PRO A 330 6.15 5.28 19.80
C PRO A 330 4.82 5.34 20.57
N PRO A 331 4.84 5.74 21.86
CA PRO A 331 3.63 5.77 22.68
C PRO A 331 2.58 6.76 22.15
N THR A 332 3.03 7.81 21.47
CA THR A 332 2.20 8.86 20.87
C THR A 332 2.81 9.23 19.51
N PRO A 333 2.46 8.52 18.44
CA PRO A 333 2.85 8.95 17.10
C PRO A 333 2.19 10.29 16.76
N LEU A 334 2.78 11.03 15.84
CA LEU A 334 2.14 12.20 15.25
C LEU A 334 0.92 11.73 14.44
N GLU A 335 -0.13 12.54 14.45
CA GLU A 335 -1.36 12.29 13.73
C GLU A 335 -2.04 13.60 13.36
N LEU A 336 -2.90 13.56 12.36
CA LEU A 336 -3.79 14.65 11.96
C LEU A 336 -5.21 14.09 11.87
N PRO A 337 -6.25 14.90 12.11
CA PRO A 337 -7.63 14.50 11.90
C PRO A 337 -7.87 14.05 10.45
N ALA A 338 -8.60 12.95 10.26
CA ALA A 338 -8.87 12.40 8.91
C ALA A 338 -9.60 13.40 8.00
N GLU A 339 -10.50 14.23 8.57
CA GLU A 339 -11.20 15.31 7.87
C GLU A 339 -10.19 16.37 7.37
N GLU A 340 -9.26 16.79 8.23
CA GLU A 340 -8.22 17.78 7.86
C GLU A 340 -7.32 17.24 6.74
N ILE A 341 -6.95 15.95 6.79
CA ILE A 341 -6.20 15.29 5.71
C ILE A 341 -7.03 15.28 4.43
N GLY A 342 -8.31 14.88 4.51
CA GLY A 342 -9.21 14.83 3.37
C GLY A 342 -9.33 16.16 2.63
N ASP A 343 -9.53 17.24 3.39
CA ASP A 343 -9.75 18.58 2.86
C ASP A 343 -8.49 19.22 2.25
N ASN A 344 -7.30 18.86 2.73
CA ASN A 344 -6.07 19.61 2.42
C ASN A 344 -5.01 18.79 1.68
N ARG A 345 -5.09 17.45 1.68
CA ARG A 345 -4.03 16.57 1.17
C ARG A 345 -3.55 16.95 -0.23
N ASP A 346 -4.46 17.15 -1.18
CA ASP A 346 -4.09 17.41 -2.57
C ASP A 346 -3.36 18.77 -2.69
N ARG A 347 -3.81 19.77 -1.96
CA ARG A 347 -3.14 21.06 -1.85
C ARG A 347 -1.74 20.92 -1.23
N TRP A 348 -1.60 20.19 -0.13
CA TRP A 348 -0.32 19.97 0.53
C TRP A 348 0.68 19.21 -0.37
N ILE A 349 0.21 18.22 -1.14
CA ILE A 349 1.04 17.51 -2.11
C ILE A 349 1.52 18.44 -3.22
N ASP A 350 0.66 19.30 -3.74
CA ASP A 350 1.02 20.28 -4.76
C ASP A 350 2.06 21.29 -4.24
N GLU A 351 1.85 21.81 -3.04
CA GLU A 351 2.76 22.75 -2.37
C GLU A 351 4.12 22.09 -2.07
N TRP A 352 4.11 20.84 -1.58
CA TRP A 352 5.33 20.06 -1.37
C TRP A 352 6.11 19.87 -2.68
N THR A 353 5.41 19.51 -3.74
CA THR A 353 5.99 19.33 -5.08
C THR A 353 6.68 20.60 -5.58
N GLN A 354 6.05 21.75 -5.36
CA GLN A 354 6.66 23.06 -5.72
C GLN A 354 7.89 23.37 -4.88
N VAL A 355 7.85 23.04 -3.59
CA VAL A 355 8.95 23.34 -2.66
C VAL A 355 10.13 22.40 -2.86
N VAL A 356 9.90 21.12 -3.07
CA VAL A 356 10.96 20.07 -3.03
C VAL A 356 11.46 19.71 -4.42
N LEU A 357 10.58 19.57 -5.41
CA LEU A 357 10.93 19.04 -6.73
C LEU A 357 11.18 20.12 -7.79
N ARG A 358 10.70 21.34 -7.60
CA ARG A 358 10.85 22.49 -8.53
C ARG A 358 11.68 23.59 -7.95
#